data_0e8728c3d2ea7163cc872d931f8c7355
#
_entry.id   0e8728c3d2ea7163cc872d931f8c7355
#
_cell.length_a   1.000
_cell.length_b   1.000
_cell.length_c   1.000
_cell.angle_alpha   90.00
_cell.angle_beta   90.00
_cell.angle_gamma   90.00
#
_symmetry.space_group_name_H-M   'P 1'
#
loop_
_entity.id
_entity.type
_entity.pdbx_description
1 polymer ?
#
loop_
_entity_poly.entity_id
_entity_poly.type
_entity_poly.pdbx_seq_one_letter_code
_entity_poly.pdbx_strand_id
1 'polypeptide(L)'
;MDILQQGKGQLVGWYDPDEAREWVRQNKSRELKNKTMSVKEAVSRFVKDGDFIASGGFGHTRVSMAIIYEIIRQKKRNLIMAGKTAVHDLDILVSSGCVNRAEVAYSFGHELRGLSPGSRRMVQTGQCKVIAETSNAGYQWRWLAGMMGVSFVPSRTMLGTDTIAHSSCKVVEDPFSGKPVALIPAAYPDVAFIHVHRCDVHGNAQVDGIIVEDFELARCARRLIVTTEEIIDSEAIRREPWRTSIPFVVVDAVVEVPYGSHPCEMPGMYYYDEDHIAEWLNLSRTAEGVEGYLQKYVFGVECFEDYLELCGGIKQMNYLKRREFLREPMRAPWRKQA
;
A
#
# COMPACT_ATOMS: atom_id res chain seq x y z
N MET A 1 -13.83 25.83 -20.13
CA MET A 1 -14.47 24.52 -19.81
C MET A 1 -15.16 24.73 -18.48
N ASP A 2 -16.49 24.76 -18.49
CA ASP A 2 -17.24 25.04 -17.28
C ASP A 2 -17.30 23.82 -16.36
N ILE A 3 -17.16 24.07 -15.05
CA ILE A 3 -17.25 23.02 -14.04
C ILE A 3 -18.74 22.77 -13.77
N LEU A 4 -19.23 21.60 -14.14
CA LEU A 4 -20.61 21.16 -13.92
C LEU A 4 -20.84 20.72 -12.48
N GLN A 5 -19.83 20.09 -11.86
CA GLN A 5 -19.85 19.62 -10.48
C GLN A 5 -18.44 19.56 -9.93
N GLN A 6 -18.27 19.89 -8.65
CA GLN A 6 -17.00 19.72 -7.94
C GLN A 6 -17.25 18.87 -6.69
N GLY A 7 -16.41 17.85 -6.52
CA GLY A 7 -16.39 17.06 -5.29
C GLY A 7 -15.88 17.89 -4.11
N LYS A 8 -16.31 17.53 -2.90
CA LYS A 8 -15.95 18.19 -1.63
C LYS A 8 -14.75 17.53 -0.94
N GLY A 9 -14.27 16.41 -1.49
CA GLY A 9 -13.09 15.70 -0.96
C GLY A 9 -11.83 16.55 -1.05
N GLN A 10 -10.93 16.35 -0.10
CA GLN A 10 -9.64 17.03 -0.08
C GLN A 10 -8.76 16.52 -1.21
N LEU A 11 -8.17 17.42 -1.98
CA LEU A 11 -7.16 17.09 -2.99
C LEU A 11 -5.81 16.86 -2.31
N VAL A 12 -5.38 15.59 -2.22
CA VAL A 12 -4.12 15.21 -1.56
C VAL A 12 -3.11 14.74 -2.59
N GLY A 13 -1.83 15.08 -2.36
CA GLY A 13 -0.72 14.61 -3.18
C GLY A 13 -0.74 15.12 -4.62
N TRP A 14 -1.49 16.16 -4.92
CA TRP A 14 -1.47 16.76 -6.24
C TRP A 14 -0.38 17.84 -6.32
N TYR A 15 0.40 17.77 -7.38
CA TYR A 15 1.40 18.77 -7.75
C TYR A 15 1.20 19.12 -9.22
N ASP A 16 1.62 20.30 -9.61
CA ASP A 16 1.73 20.63 -11.03
C ASP A 16 2.67 19.63 -11.73
N PRO A 17 2.31 19.10 -12.91
CA PRO A 17 3.14 18.10 -13.59
C PRO A 17 4.58 18.55 -13.89
N ASP A 18 4.79 19.83 -14.15
CA ASP A 18 6.14 20.35 -14.40
C ASP A 18 6.96 20.44 -13.10
N GLU A 19 6.33 20.84 -11.99
CA GLU A 19 6.94 20.79 -10.66
C GLU A 19 7.29 19.34 -10.26
N ALA A 20 6.39 18.38 -10.52
CA ALA A 20 6.62 16.97 -10.23
C ALA A 20 7.79 16.41 -11.04
N ARG A 21 7.89 16.74 -12.34
CA ARG A 21 9.03 16.37 -13.20
C ARG A 21 10.34 16.98 -12.71
N GLU A 22 10.31 18.26 -12.36
CA GLU A 22 11.51 18.95 -11.87
C GLU A 22 12.00 18.31 -10.57
N TRP A 23 11.05 17.98 -9.66
CA TRP A 23 11.39 17.29 -8.43
C TRP A 23 12.09 15.94 -8.70
N VAL A 24 11.56 15.12 -9.63
CA VAL A 24 12.17 13.85 -10.03
C VAL A 24 13.57 14.07 -10.59
N ARG A 25 13.76 15.07 -11.47
CA ARG A 25 15.04 15.40 -12.08
C ARG A 25 16.11 15.75 -11.06
N GLN A 26 15.72 16.49 -10.01
CA GLN A 26 16.63 16.97 -8.96
C GLN A 26 16.90 15.92 -7.88
N ASN A 27 15.96 14.99 -7.63
CA ASN A 27 15.99 14.14 -6.43
C ASN A 27 16.14 12.64 -6.70
N LYS A 28 15.88 12.15 -7.93
CA LYS A 28 16.07 10.75 -8.29
C LYS A 28 17.45 10.53 -8.90
N SER A 29 18.20 9.58 -8.35
CA SER A 29 19.51 9.22 -8.91
C SER A 29 19.37 8.29 -10.10
N ARG A 30 20.10 8.58 -11.19
CA ARG A 30 20.22 7.72 -12.36
C ARG A 30 21.46 6.82 -12.32
N GLU A 31 22.21 6.86 -11.23
CA GLU A 31 23.39 6.03 -11.04
C GLU A 31 23.01 4.60 -10.66
N LEU A 32 23.72 3.63 -11.23
CA LEU A 32 23.68 2.24 -10.80
C LEU A 32 24.49 2.11 -9.51
N LYS A 33 23.86 2.41 -8.39
CA LYS A 33 24.46 2.26 -7.07
C LYS A 33 23.71 1.24 -6.23
N ASN A 34 24.40 0.68 -5.25
CA ASN A 34 23.75 -0.15 -4.23
C ASN A 34 22.80 0.70 -3.40
N LYS A 35 21.54 0.27 -3.29
CA LYS A 35 20.45 0.93 -2.53
C LYS A 35 19.96 0.06 -1.38
N THR A 36 20.65 -1.03 -1.08
CA THR A 36 20.27 -1.93 0.01
C THR A 36 20.42 -1.26 1.36
N MET A 37 19.44 -1.45 2.21
CA MET A 37 19.46 -1.00 3.59
C MET A 37 18.47 -1.82 4.44
N SER A 38 18.52 -1.65 5.75
CA SER A 38 17.58 -2.29 6.66
C SER A 38 16.18 -1.65 6.59
N VAL A 39 15.15 -2.39 7.03
CA VAL A 39 13.78 -1.88 7.20
C VAL A 39 13.79 -0.61 8.06
N LYS A 40 14.54 -0.66 9.19
CA LYS A 40 14.68 0.45 10.14
C LYS A 40 15.27 1.70 9.49
N GLU A 41 16.33 1.54 8.71
CA GLU A 41 16.97 2.66 8.01
C GLU A 41 16.05 3.25 6.94
N ALA A 42 15.39 2.41 6.14
CA ALA A 42 14.49 2.85 5.09
C ALA A 42 13.35 3.71 5.64
N VAL A 43 12.68 3.26 6.70
CA VAL A 43 11.60 4.02 7.34
C VAL A 43 12.12 5.29 8.02
N SER A 44 13.23 5.22 8.75
CA SER A 44 13.82 6.40 9.41
C SER A 44 14.21 7.50 8.41
N ARG A 45 14.75 7.09 7.27
CA ARG A 45 15.26 8.00 6.26
C ARG A 45 14.16 8.62 5.41
N PHE A 46 13.18 7.83 5.00
CA PHE A 46 12.24 8.23 3.95
C PHE A 46 10.84 8.56 4.46
N VAL A 47 10.38 8.01 5.57
CA VAL A 47 9.04 8.30 6.11
C VAL A 47 9.11 9.39 7.17
N LYS A 48 8.37 10.49 6.97
CA LYS A 48 8.29 11.61 7.90
C LYS A 48 6.86 11.78 8.42
N ASP A 49 6.75 12.38 9.59
CA ASP A 49 5.43 12.75 10.12
C ASP A 49 4.72 13.70 9.15
N GLY A 50 3.45 13.42 8.91
CA GLY A 50 2.64 14.21 8.00
C GLY A 50 2.67 13.77 6.53
N ASP A 51 3.55 12.84 6.14
CA ASP A 51 3.66 12.35 4.76
C ASP A 51 2.36 11.73 4.25
N PHE A 52 2.11 11.92 2.95
CA PHE A 52 1.14 11.16 2.19
C PHE A 52 1.80 9.88 1.70
N ILE A 53 1.39 8.75 2.27
CA ILE A 53 1.97 7.43 1.99
C ILE A 53 1.04 6.54 1.16
N ALA A 54 1.62 5.62 0.40
CA ALA A 54 0.88 4.62 -0.37
C ALA A 54 1.56 3.25 -0.29
N SER A 55 0.76 2.20 -0.10
CA SER A 55 1.19 0.80 -0.18
C SER A 55 0.90 0.24 -1.56
N GLY A 56 1.83 -0.51 -2.12
CA GLY A 56 1.59 -1.36 -3.29
C GLY A 56 0.89 -2.67 -2.90
N GLY A 57 0.59 -3.49 -3.91
CA GLY A 57 -0.27 -4.64 -3.73
C GLY A 57 -1.74 -4.24 -3.56
N PHE A 58 -2.59 -5.13 -3.08
CA PHE A 58 -3.99 -4.82 -2.79
C PHE A 58 -4.60 -5.86 -1.86
N GLY A 59 -5.54 -5.44 -1.00
CA GLY A 59 -6.21 -6.36 -0.07
C GLY A 59 -5.20 -6.99 0.91
N HIS A 60 -4.99 -8.29 0.75
CA HIS A 60 -3.98 -9.06 1.48
C HIS A 60 -2.83 -9.52 0.59
N THR A 61 -2.73 -9.01 -0.63
CA THR A 61 -1.75 -9.47 -1.62
C THR A 61 -0.56 -8.52 -1.71
N ARG A 62 0.64 -9.01 -1.44
CA ARG A 62 1.93 -8.29 -1.58
C ARG A 62 2.03 -6.98 -0.82
N VAL A 63 1.41 -6.91 0.36
CA VAL A 63 1.50 -5.75 1.24
C VAL A 63 2.87 -5.72 1.94
N SER A 64 3.56 -4.58 1.96
CA SER A 64 4.85 -4.44 2.66
C SER A 64 4.67 -4.36 4.19
N MET A 65 4.24 -5.46 4.84
CA MET A 65 3.93 -5.46 6.27
C MET A 65 5.16 -5.16 7.15
N ALA A 66 6.35 -5.56 6.71
CA ALA A 66 7.59 -5.23 7.41
C ALA A 66 7.79 -3.69 7.52
N ILE A 67 7.49 -2.93 6.47
CA ILE A 67 7.52 -1.45 6.50
C ILE A 67 6.41 -0.90 7.40
N ILE A 68 5.21 -1.47 7.32
CA ILE A 68 4.06 -1.06 8.14
C ILE A 68 4.38 -1.17 9.64
N TYR A 69 4.89 -2.33 10.07
CA TYR A 69 5.25 -2.54 11.47
C TYR A 69 6.39 -1.62 11.92
N GLU A 70 7.33 -1.34 11.04
CA GLU A 70 8.42 -0.43 11.36
C GLU A 70 7.96 1.05 11.45
N ILE A 71 7.01 1.48 10.63
CA ILE A 71 6.35 2.79 10.76
C ILE A 71 5.74 2.93 12.15
N ILE A 72 5.06 1.88 12.63
CA ILE A 72 4.46 1.87 13.97
C ILE A 72 5.54 1.86 15.05
N ARG A 73 6.59 1.02 14.91
CA ARG A 73 7.71 0.91 15.85
C ARG A 73 8.44 2.24 16.02
N GLN A 74 8.64 2.98 14.95
CA GLN A 74 9.22 4.33 14.96
C GLN A 74 8.23 5.42 15.38
N LYS A 75 6.98 5.06 15.69
CA LYS A 75 5.94 5.97 16.16
C LYS A 75 5.70 7.15 15.23
N LYS A 76 5.75 6.92 13.92
CA LYS A 76 5.40 7.95 12.93
C LYS A 76 3.95 8.39 13.13
N ARG A 77 3.65 9.68 12.91
CA ARG A 77 2.36 10.29 13.24
C ARG A 77 1.86 11.21 12.14
N ASN A 78 0.57 11.49 12.22
CA ASN A 78 -0.11 12.43 11.31
C ASN A 78 -0.06 12.05 9.84
N LEU A 79 0.22 10.78 9.53
CA LEU A 79 0.30 10.30 8.17
C LEU A 79 -1.08 10.39 7.48
N ILE A 80 -1.05 10.64 6.19
CA ILE A 80 -2.18 10.49 5.28
C ILE A 80 -1.93 9.24 4.47
N MET A 81 -2.92 8.34 4.34
CA MET A 81 -2.73 7.14 3.54
C MET A 81 -3.71 7.06 2.37
N ALA A 82 -3.15 6.64 1.24
CA ALA A 82 -3.91 6.23 0.08
C ALA A 82 -4.58 4.88 0.34
N GLY A 83 -5.90 4.87 0.39
CA GLY A 83 -6.69 3.68 0.76
C GLY A 83 -7.22 2.89 -0.44
N LYS A 84 -6.43 2.67 -1.49
CA LYS A 84 -6.86 1.88 -2.65
C LYS A 84 -6.82 0.38 -2.32
N THR A 85 -7.98 -0.21 -2.15
CA THR A 85 -8.15 -1.61 -1.67
C THR A 85 -7.24 -1.90 -0.45
N ALA A 86 -7.05 -0.88 0.40
CA ALA A 86 -6.20 -0.97 1.56
C ALA A 86 -7.00 -1.58 2.72
N VAL A 87 -6.59 -2.76 3.14
CA VAL A 87 -7.30 -3.58 4.09
C VAL A 87 -6.50 -3.69 5.39
N HIS A 88 -5.59 -4.66 5.48
CA HIS A 88 -4.86 -4.92 6.72
C HIS A 88 -3.82 -3.84 7.02
N ASP A 89 -3.15 -3.31 6.01
CA ASP A 89 -2.17 -2.23 6.09
C ASP A 89 -2.76 -0.93 6.65
N LEU A 90 -3.84 -0.45 6.02
CA LEU A 90 -4.52 0.76 6.46
C LEU A 90 -5.18 0.55 7.83
N ASP A 91 -5.77 -0.63 8.07
CA ASP A 91 -6.42 -0.94 9.33
C ASP A 91 -5.45 -0.83 10.53
N ILE A 92 -4.29 -1.46 10.44
CA ILE A 92 -3.34 -1.44 11.56
C ILE A 92 -2.69 -0.06 11.74
N LEU A 93 -2.41 0.68 10.66
CA LEU A 93 -1.86 2.03 10.74
C LEU A 93 -2.87 3.04 11.31
N VAL A 94 -4.14 2.90 10.98
CA VAL A 94 -5.21 3.72 11.57
C VAL A 94 -5.42 3.34 13.03
N SER A 95 -5.54 2.05 13.33
CA SER A 95 -5.79 1.56 14.70
C SER A 95 -4.64 1.89 15.65
N SER A 96 -3.39 1.94 15.18
CA SER A 96 -2.21 2.36 15.96
C SER A 96 -2.07 3.88 16.11
N GLY A 97 -2.92 4.66 15.43
CA GLY A 97 -2.86 6.13 15.44
C GLY A 97 -1.71 6.73 14.62
N CYS A 98 -1.04 5.95 13.76
CA CYS A 98 -0.03 6.49 12.83
C CYS A 98 -0.68 7.27 11.69
N VAL A 99 -1.77 6.74 11.12
CA VAL A 99 -2.59 7.38 10.09
C VAL A 99 -3.82 7.98 10.72
N ASN A 100 -4.02 9.28 10.54
CA ASN A 100 -5.18 10.01 11.04
C ASN A 100 -6.03 10.65 9.93
N ARG A 101 -5.64 10.48 8.67
CA ARG A 101 -6.40 10.90 7.49
C ARG A 101 -6.24 9.86 6.39
N ALA A 102 -7.33 9.50 5.73
CA ALA A 102 -7.32 8.55 4.63
C ALA A 102 -8.20 9.04 3.47
N GLU A 103 -7.69 8.91 2.25
CA GLU A 103 -8.51 8.93 1.05
C GLU A 103 -8.84 7.48 0.70
N VAL A 104 -10.12 7.14 0.61
CA VAL A 104 -10.56 5.73 0.59
C VAL A 104 -11.14 5.31 -0.77
N ALA A 105 -10.84 4.06 -1.15
CA ALA A 105 -11.41 3.36 -2.29
C ALA A 105 -11.48 1.87 -1.97
N TYR A 106 -12.65 1.39 -1.52
CA TYR A 106 -12.83 0.03 -1.01
C TYR A 106 -11.81 -0.31 0.10
N SER A 107 -11.91 0.39 1.21
CA SER A 107 -10.96 0.30 2.31
C SER A 107 -11.59 -0.32 3.55
N PHE A 108 -10.74 -0.81 4.48
CA PHE A 108 -11.11 -1.36 5.79
C PHE A 108 -11.94 -2.65 5.79
N GLY A 109 -12.30 -3.18 4.63
CA GLY A 109 -13.13 -4.38 4.52
C GLY A 109 -12.29 -5.62 4.31
N HIS A 110 -12.27 -6.53 5.29
CA HIS A 110 -11.70 -7.86 5.14
C HIS A 110 -12.73 -8.77 4.47
N GLU A 111 -12.43 -9.30 3.29
CA GLU A 111 -13.39 -9.96 2.40
C GLU A 111 -14.20 -11.06 3.11
N LEU A 112 -13.53 -11.87 3.93
CA LEU A 112 -14.16 -12.97 4.65
C LEU A 112 -14.68 -12.61 6.04
N ARG A 113 -14.37 -11.40 6.56
CA ARG A 113 -14.59 -11.05 7.96
C ARG A 113 -15.32 -9.72 8.18
N GLY A 114 -15.58 -9.00 7.09
CA GLY A 114 -16.27 -7.72 7.13
C GLY A 114 -15.40 -6.55 7.55
N LEU A 115 -16.04 -5.47 7.95
CA LEU A 115 -15.38 -4.22 8.28
C LEU A 115 -14.55 -4.33 9.55
N SER A 116 -13.29 -3.86 9.49
CA SER A 116 -12.37 -3.80 10.62
C SER A 116 -12.99 -3.07 11.83
N PRO A 117 -13.00 -3.70 13.01
CA PRO A 117 -13.51 -3.06 14.23
C PRO A 117 -12.62 -1.89 14.70
N GLY A 118 -11.30 -2.01 14.56
CA GLY A 118 -10.34 -0.98 14.97
C GLY A 118 -10.51 0.30 14.17
N SER A 119 -10.42 0.21 12.85
CA SER A 119 -10.59 1.35 11.96
C SER A 119 -11.99 1.97 12.08
N ARG A 120 -13.04 1.14 12.21
CA ARG A 120 -14.42 1.65 12.47
C ARG A 120 -14.43 2.55 13.70
N ARG A 121 -13.84 2.09 14.82
CA ARG A 121 -13.76 2.88 16.05
C ARG A 121 -13.04 4.20 15.83
N MET A 122 -11.88 4.18 15.18
CA MET A 122 -11.06 5.38 14.94
C MET A 122 -11.78 6.40 14.06
N VAL A 123 -12.52 5.95 13.05
CA VAL A 123 -13.32 6.83 12.18
C VAL A 123 -14.52 7.38 12.94
N GLN A 124 -15.27 6.54 13.65
CA GLN A 124 -16.46 6.96 14.41
C GLN A 124 -16.16 7.93 15.55
N THR A 125 -14.98 7.80 16.17
CA THR A 125 -14.53 8.73 17.23
C THR A 125 -13.80 9.96 16.70
N GLY A 126 -13.65 10.10 15.37
CA GLY A 126 -12.99 11.25 14.73
C GLY A 126 -11.47 11.25 14.85
N GLN A 127 -10.86 10.16 15.34
CA GLN A 127 -9.40 10.01 15.43
C GLN A 127 -8.75 9.75 14.06
N CYS A 128 -9.52 9.20 13.12
CA CYS A 128 -9.14 9.13 11.72
C CYS A 128 -10.25 9.76 10.86
N LYS A 129 -9.89 10.65 9.95
CA LYS A 129 -10.82 11.31 9.03
C LYS A 129 -10.72 10.70 7.65
N VAL A 130 -11.84 10.27 7.09
CA VAL A 130 -11.98 10.04 5.65
C VAL A 130 -12.06 11.41 4.98
N ILE A 131 -11.02 11.79 4.26
CA ILE A 131 -10.87 13.13 3.69
C ILE A 131 -11.31 13.23 2.24
N ALA A 132 -11.36 12.12 1.53
CA ALA A 132 -11.92 11.98 0.20
C ALA A 132 -12.30 10.52 -0.07
N GLU A 133 -13.20 10.32 -1.02
CA GLU A 133 -13.61 9.01 -1.52
C GLU A 133 -13.40 8.92 -3.02
N THR A 134 -13.07 7.75 -3.53
CA THR A 134 -12.99 7.49 -4.96
C THR A 134 -13.29 6.01 -5.24
N SER A 135 -13.45 5.62 -6.50
CA SER A 135 -13.52 4.21 -6.88
C SER A 135 -12.12 3.59 -6.95
N ASN A 136 -12.02 2.26 -6.88
CA ASN A 136 -10.74 1.57 -7.08
C ASN A 136 -10.07 1.95 -8.41
N ALA A 137 -10.82 1.96 -9.51
CA ALA A 137 -10.33 2.42 -10.80
C ALA A 137 -9.94 3.90 -10.77
N GLY A 138 -10.76 4.75 -10.11
CA GLY A 138 -10.45 6.17 -9.93
C GLY A 138 -9.11 6.39 -9.22
N TYR A 139 -8.83 5.58 -8.19
CA TYR A 139 -7.55 5.69 -7.48
C TYR A 139 -6.37 5.29 -8.36
N GLN A 140 -6.46 4.17 -9.08
CA GLN A 140 -5.42 3.74 -10.01
C GLN A 140 -5.16 4.81 -11.09
N TRP A 141 -6.21 5.48 -11.56
CA TRP A 141 -6.06 6.56 -12.54
C TRP A 141 -5.45 7.83 -11.95
N ARG A 142 -5.51 8.05 -10.64
CA ARG A 142 -4.72 9.09 -9.98
C ARG A 142 -3.22 8.80 -10.13
N TRP A 143 -2.80 7.54 -9.90
CA TRP A 143 -1.41 7.10 -10.11
C TRP A 143 -1.02 7.15 -11.59
N LEU A 144 -1.91 6.71 -12.48
CA LEU A 144 -1.69 6.77 -13.92
C LEU A 144 -1.46 8.22 -14.39
N ALA A 145 -2.28 9.17 -13.98
CA ALA A 145 -2.10 10.58 -14.29
C ALA A 145 -0.75 11.10 -13.81
N GLY A 146 -0.36 10.76 -12.57
CA GLY A 146 0.96 11.11 -12.01
C GLY A 146 2.11 10.49 -12.80
N MET A 147 2.04 9.21 -13.15
CA MET A 147 3.02 8.52 -13.97
C MET A 147 3.17 9.14 -15.37
N MET A 148 2.06 9.50 -15.99
CA MET A 148 2.05 10.15 -17.31
C MET A 148 2.53 11.60 -17.26
N GLY A 149 2.59 12.22 -16.09
CA GLY A 149 2.92 13.61 -15.92
C GLY A 149 1.85 14.53 -16.51
N VAL A 150 0.58 14.20 -16.27
CA VAL A 150 -0.57 15.03 -16.64
C VAL A 150 -1.33 15.44 -15.37
N SER A 151 -2.05 16.56 -15.43
CA SER A 151 -2.77 17.07 -14.26
C SER A 151 -3.92 16.18 -13.82
N PHE A 152 -4.53 15.45 -14.75
CA PHE A 152 -5.68 14.56 -14.53
C PHE A 152 -5.85 13.58 -15.69
N VAL A 153 -6.65 12.53 -15.45
CA VAL A 153 -7.18 11.62 -16.48
C VAL A 153 -8.70 11.79 -16.55
N PRO A 154 -9.28 12.01 -17.76
CA PRO A 154 -10.73 12.05 -17.91
C PRO A 154 -11.34 10.64 -17.80
N SER A 155 -12.49 10.53 -17.13
CA SER A 155 -13.17 9.25 -16.93
C SER A 155 -14.67 9.41 -16.74
N ARG A 156 -15.41 8.33 -17.00
CA ARG A 156 -16.82 8.24 -16.67
C ARG A 156 -17.10 7.48 -15.37
N THR A 157 -16.06 7.00 -14.70
CA THR A 157 -16.24 6.35 -13.39
C THR A 157 -16.81 7.34 -12.37
N MET A 158 -17.55 6.82 -11.43
CA MET A 158 -18.23 7.57 -10.34
C MET A 158 -19.37 8.51 -10.79
N LEU A 159 -19.51 8.81 -12.08
CA LEU A 159 -20.65 9.64 -12.54
C LEU A 159 -21.98 8.96 -12.17
N GLY A 160 -22.93 9.75 -11.64
CA GLY A 160 -24.21 9.25 -11.19
C GLY A 160 -24.20 8.53 -9.83
N THR A 161 -23.10 8.60 -9.09
CA THR A 161 -22.96 8.06 -7.73
C THR A 161 -22.69 9.17 -6.71
N ASP A 162 -22.97 8.91 -5.43
CA ASP A 162 -22.65 9.85 -4.35
C ASP A 162 -21.13 9.99 -4.13
N THR A 163 -20.34 8.99 -4.52
CA THR A 163 -18.87 9.02 -4.42
C THR A 163 -18.27 10.25 -5.11
N ILE A 164 -18.84 10.68 -6.24
CA ILE A 164 -18.33 11.87 -6.94
C ILE A 164 -18.42 13.14 -6.07
N ALA A 165 -19.47 13.27 -5.25
CA ALA A 165 -19.64 14.41 -4.36
C ALA A 165 -18.64 14.44 -3.19
N HIS A 166 -18.14 13.27 -2.78
CA HIS A 166 -17.14 13.10 -1.72
C HIS A 166 -15.70 12.99 -2.24
N SER A 167 -15.52 12.96 -3.57
CA SER A 167 -14.21 12.88 -4.22
C SER A 167 -13.52 14.25 -4.35
N SER A 168 -12.25 14.25 -4.74
CA SER A 168 -11.50 15.45 -5.15
C SER A 168 -11.66 15.79 -6.64
N CYS A 169 -12.53 15.06 -7.36
CA CYS A 169 -12.71 15.22 -8.80
C CYS A 169 -13.54 16.45 -9.15
N LYS A 170 -13.37 16.92 -10.38
CA LYS A 170 -14.25 17.89 -11.04
C LYS A 170 -14.96 17.21 -12.19
N VAL A 171 -16.22 17.58 -12.44
CA VAL A 171 -16.98 17.13 -13.61
C VAL A 171 -17.09 18.30 -14.58
N VAL A 172 -16.82 18.07 -15.83
CA VAL A 172 -16.89 19.06 -16.91
C VAL A 172 -17.62 18.47 -18.11
N GLU A 173 -17.98 19.30 -19.08
CA GLU A 173 -18.45 18.83 -20.37
C GLU A 173 -17.28 18.33 -21.22
N ASP A 174 -17.39 17.11 -21.72
CA ASP A 174 -16.44 16.54 -22.68
C ASP A 174 -16.52 17.28 -24.01
N PRO A 175 -15.43 17.90 -24.47
CA PRO A 175 -15.45 18.72 -25.68
C PRO A 175 -15.74 17.97 -26.97
N PHE A 176 -15.62 16.64 -26.98
CA PHE A 176 -15.89 15.79 -28.16
C PHE A 176 -17.33 15.28 -28.20
N SER A 177 -17.91 14.96 -27.07
CA SER A 177 -19.22 14.31 -27.01
C SER A 177 -20.34 15.20 -26.44
N GLY A 178 -19.99 16.32 -25.81
CA GLY A 178 -20.93 17.18 -25.08
C GLY A 178 -21.53 16.54 -23.81
N LYS A 179 -20.98 15.41 -23.37
CA LYS A 179 -21.49 14.67 -22.20
C LYS A 179 -20.63 14.94 -20.97
N PRO A 180 -21.19 14.79 -19.76
CA PRO A 180 -20.37 14.92 -18.54
C PRO A 180 -19.21 13.92 -18.47
N VAL A 181 -18.03 14.39 -18.05
CA VAL A 181 -16.85 13.58 -17.79
C VAL A 181 -16.19 14.03 -16.48
N ALA A 182 -15.77 13.09 -15.65
CA ALA A 182 -15.02 13.38 -14.44
C ALA A 182 -13.53 13.53 -14.76
N LEU A 183 -12.91 14.58 -14.23
CA LEU A 183 -11.48 14.80 -14.26
C LEU A 183 -10.89 14.22 -12.98
N ILE A 184 -10.18 13.12 -13.10
CA ILE A 184 -9.55 12.41 -11.99
C ILE A 184 -8.15 13.00 -11.78
N PRO A 185 -7.89 13.75 -10.69
CA PRO A 185 -6.63 14.46 -10.52
C PRO A 185 -5.46 13.51 -10.26
N ALA A 186 -4.28 13.86 -10.78
CA ALA A 186 -3.05 13.16 -10.47
C ALA A 186 -2.78 13.11 -8.95
N ALA A 187 -2.03 12.09 -8.52
CA ALA A 187 -1.49 12.05 -7.17
C ALA A 187 -0.05 11.54 -7.17
N TYR A 188 0.76 12.12 -6.29
CA TYR A 188 2.17 11.82 -6.10
C TYR A 188 2.40 11.58 -4.61
N PRO A 189 2.44 10.33 -4.14
CA PRO A 189 2.77 10.05 -2.75
C PRO A 189 4.15 10.57 -2.38
N ASP A 190 4.29 11.11 -1.16
CA ASP A 190 5.61 11.48 -0.64
C ASP A 190 6.48 10.23 -0.49
N VAL A 191 5.88 9.13 -0.01
CA VAL A 191 6.54 7.81 0.07
C VAL A 191 5.58 6.72 -0.36
N ALA A 192 6.04 5.85 -1.25
CA ALA A 192 5.40 4.56 -1.53
C ALA A 192 6.32 3.41 -1.11
N PHE A 193 5.71 2.29 -0.75
CA PHE A 193 6.41 1.04 -0.47
C PHE A 193 5.71 -0.12 -1.17
N ILE A 194 6.51 -0.93 -1.87
CA ILE A 194 6.03 -2.03 -2.70
C ILE A 194 6.83 -3.28 -2.37
N HIS A 195 6.13 -4.38 -2.08
CA HIS A 195 6.74 -5.68 -1.85
C HIS A 195 6.77 -6.51 -3.13
N VAL A 196 7.95 -7.05 -3.47
CA VAL A 196 8.20 -7.76 -4.73
C VAL A 196 8.84 -9.13 -4.50
N HIS A 197 8.77 -10.00 -5.51
CA HIS A 197 9.35 -11.34 -5.43
C HIS A 197 10.88 -11.29 -5.45
N ARG A 198 11.45 -10.50 -6.35
CA ARG A 198 12.90 -10.39 -6.54
C ARG A 198 13.28 -8.96 -6.89
N CYS A 199 14.46 -8.57 -6.46
CA CYS A 199 15.05 -7.29 -6.79
C CYS A 199 16.56 -7.43 -6.87
N ASP A 200 17.24 -6.63 -7.69
CA ASP A 200 18.70 -6.50 -7.57
C ASP A 200 19.08 -5.38 -6.58
N VAL A 201 20.34 -5.30 -6.22
CA VAL A 201 20.85 -4.28 -5.28
C VAL A 201 20.66 -2.84 -5.77
N HIS A 202 20.39 -2.64 -7.06
CA HIS A 202 20.16 -1.34 -7.67
C HIS A 202 18.70 -0.91 -7.62
N GLY A 203 17.76 -1.85 -7.45
CA GLY A 203 16.34 -1.58 -7.41
C GLY A 203 15.58 -1.99 -8.69
N ASN A 204 16.15 -2.82 -9.56
CA ASN A 204 15.38 -3.44 -10.63
C ASN A 204 14.55 -4.58 -10.05
N ALA A 205 13.23 -4.41 -10.00
CA ALA A 205 12.36 -5.32 -9.30
C ALA A 205 11.43 -6.10 -10.23
N GLN A 206 11.20 -7.36 -9.88
CA GLN A 206 10.35 -8.30 -10.61
C GLN A 206 9.20 -8.78 -9.73
N VAL A 207 7.99 -8.72 -10.26
CA VAL A 207 6.78 -9.23 -9.64
C VAL A 207 6.27 -10.41 -10.47
N ASP A 208 6.06 -11.55 -9.81
CA ASP A 208 5.40 -12.69 -10.43
C ASP A 208 3.89 -12.63 -10.11
N GLY A 209 3.05 -12.89 -11.10
CA GLY A 209 1.60 -12.84 -10.92
C GLY A 209 0.99 -11.47 -11.13
N ILE A 210 -0.01 -11.13 -10.34
CA ILE A 210 -0.85 -9.95 -10.55
C ILE A 210 -0.09 -8.67 -10.18
N ILE A 211 -0.01 -7.74 -11.13
CA ILE A 211 0.38 -6.35 -10.92
C ILE A 211 -0.90 -5.51 -11.07
N VAL A 212 -1.30 -4.80 -10.04
CA VAL A 212 -2.52 -3.98 -10.09
C VAL A 212 -2.16 -2.52 -10.35
N GLU A 213 -1.65 -1.82 -9.34
CA GLU A 213 -1.23 -0.41 -9.46
C GLU A 213 0.25 -0.18 -9.18
N ASP A 214 1.01 -1.22 -8.86
CA ASP A 214 2.43 -1.10 -8.50
C ASP A 214 3.25 -0.41 -9.60
N PHE A 215 2.87 -0.64 -10.86
CA PHE A 215 3.57 -0.06 -12.01
C PHE A 215 3.42 1.46 -12.05
N GLU A 216 2.20 1.97 -11.90
CA GLU A 216 1.88 3.39 -11.89
C GLU A 216 2.37 4.04 -10.60
N LEU A 217 2.10 3.40 -9.46
CA LEU A 217 2.50 3.88 -8.14
C LEU A 217 4.01 4.07 -8.03
N ALA A 218 4.79 3.09 -8.51
CA ALA A 218 6.25 3.17 -8.48
C ALA A 218 6.80 4.40 -9.25
N ARG A 219 6.10 4.83 -10.31
CA ARG A 219 6.55 5.91 -11.19
C ARG A 219 6.06 7.29 -10.79
N CYS A 220 4.96 7.36 -10.04
CA CYS A 220 4.44 8.64 -9.56
C CYS A 220 4.93 8.98 -8.14
N ALA A 221 5.39 8.03 -7.35
CA ALA A 221 5.86 8.26 -5.99
C ALA A 221 7.14 9.13 -5.96
N ARG A 222 7.18 10.11 -5.08
CA ARG A 222 8.38 10.93 -4.85
C ARG A 222 9.51 10.10 -4.28
N ARG A 223 9.23 9.25 -3.29
CA ARG A 223 10.19 8.26 -2.76
C ARG A 223 9.57 6.86 -2.85
N LEU A 224 10.38 5.89 -3.26
CA LEU A 224 9.96 4.50 -3.38
C LEU A 224 10.90 3.58 -2.60
N ILE A 225 10.33 2.88 -1.62
CA ILE A 225 10.97 1.79 -0.91
C ILE A 225 10.47 0.48 -1.55
N VAL A 226 11.37 -0.33 -2.07
CA VAL A 226 11.07 -1.69 -2.52
C VAL A 226 11.52 -2.65 -1.43
N THR A 227 10.58 -3.42 -0.90
CA THR A 227 10.90 -4.61 -0.10
C THR A 227 10.85 -5.84 -0.97
N THR A 228 11.72 -6.80 -0.76
CA THR A 228 11.83 -7.99 -1.61
C THR A 228 12.00 -9.27 -0.79
N GLU A 229 11.45 -10.36 -1.31
CA GLU A 229 11.67 -11.70 -0.75
C GLU A 229 13.13 -12.16 -0.96
N GLU A 230 13.74 -11.74 -2.08
CA GLU A 230 15.09 -12.16 -2.45
C GLU A 230 15.81 -11.06 -3.23
N ILE A 231 17.07 -10.83 -2.88
CA ILE A 231 17.99 -10.05 -3.72
C ILE A 231 18.72 -10.99 -4.68
N ILE A 232 18.55 -10.74 -5.98
CA ILE A 232 19.19 -11.54 -7.05
C ILE A 232 20.30 -10.76 -7.74
N ASP A 233 21.17 -11.50 -8.45
CA ASP A 233 22.24 -10.92 -9.26
C ASP A 233 21.66 -10.07 -10.40
N SER A 234 22.26 -8.90 -10.64
CA SER A 234 21.88 -8.01 -11.74
C SER A 234 22.01 -8.66 -13.13
N GLU A 235 22.90 -9.66 -13.30
CA GLU A 235 22.96 -10.42 -14.54
C GLU A 235 21.71 -11.28 -14.77
N ALA A 236 21.08 -11.78 -13.71
CA ALA A 236 19.79 -12.47 -13.86
C ALA A 236 18.70 -11.51 -14.36
N ILE A 237 18.70 -10.26 -13.87
CA ILE A 237 17.81 -9.20 -14.38
C ILE A 237 18.08 -8.93 -15.88
N ARG A 238 19.36 -8.81 -16.29
CA ARG A 238 19.75 -8.50 -17.66
C ARG A 238 19.41 -9.61 -18.67
N ARG A 239 19.37 -10.86 -18.22
CA ARG A 239 18.98 -12.00 -19.06
C ARG A 239 17.50 -12.01 -19.39
N GLU A 240 16.66 -11.52 -18.47
CA GLU A 240 15.21 -11.47 -18.62
C GLU A 240 14.63 -10.07 -18.37
N PRO A 241 15.06 -9.03 -19.12
CA PRO A 241 14.70 -7.63 -18.82
C PRO A 241 13.21 -7.36 -18.92
N TRP A 242 12.48 -8.16 -19.70
CA TRP A 242 11.01 -8.06 -19.84
C TRP A 242 10.24 -8.40 -18.56
N ARG A 243 10.86 -9.08 -17.60
CA ARG A 243 10.25 -9.37 -16.29
C ARG A 243 10.35 -8.21 -15.31
N THR A 244 11.16 -7.18 -15.62
CA THR A 244 11.37 -6.04 -14.74
C THR A 244 10.17 -5.11 -14.78
N SER A 245 9.37 -5.16 -13.72
CA SER A 245 8.17 -4.32 -13.56
C SER A 245 8.51 -2.92 -13.07
N ILE A 246 9.50 -2.81 -12.17
CA ILE A 246 9.93 -1.56 -11.56
C ILE A 246 11.40 -1.34 -11.87
N PRO A 247 11.78 -0.30 -12.64
CA PRO A 247 13.16 -0.01 -12.98
C PRO A 247 13.88 0.72 -11.83
N PHE A 248 15.17 0.48 -11.69
CA PHE A 248 16.02 1.05 -10.64
C PHE A 248 15.94 2.58 -10.51
N VAL A 249 15.72 3.30 -11.61
CA VAL A 249 15.72 4.77 -11.64
C VAL A 249 14.61 5.40 -10.78
N VAL A 250 13.54 4.67 -10.49
CA VAL A 250 12.44 5.17 -9.65
C VAL A 250 12.58 4.74 -8.18
N VAL A 251 13.49 3.81 -7.85
CA VAL A 251 13.67 3.23 -6.52
C VAL A 251 14.68 4.02 -5.70
N ASP A 252 14.35 4.32 -4.45
CA ASP A 252 15.24 5.03 -3.51
C ASP A 252 15.89 4.08 -2.48
N ALA A 253 15.20 2.99 -2.11
CA ALA A 253 15.69 1.98 -1.18
C ALA A 253 15.29 0.57 -1.62
N VAL A 254 16.18 -0.39 -1.36
CA VAL A 254 15.94 -1.83 -1.49
C VAL A 254 16.12 -2.46 -0.12
N VAL A 255 15.13 -3.25 0.31
CA VAL A 255 15.13 -3.92 1.61
C VAL A 255 14.83 -5.40 1.40
N GLU A 256 15.81 -6.26 1.63
CA GLU A 256 15.57 -7.69 1.64
C GLU A 256 14.90 -8.08 2.96
N VAL A 257 13.73 -8.67 2.85
CA VAL A 257 12.95 -9.12 4.01
C VAL A 257 12.05 -10.29 3.60
N PRO A 258 12.57 -11.52 3.67
CA PRO A 258 11.79 -12.72 3.37
C PRO A 258 10.52 -12.78 4.23
N TYR A 259 9.42 -13.21 3.61
CA TYR A 259 8.08 -13.19 4.20
C TYR A 259 7.58 -11.79 4.60
N GLY A 260 8.14 -10.76 4.00
CA GLY A 260 7.88 -9.35 4.36
C GLY A 260 6.44 -8.88 4.16
N SER A 261 5.59 -9.70 3.52
CA SER A 261 4.15 -9.48 3.40
C SER A 261 3.34 -10.11 4.55
N HIS A 262 3.90 -11.06 5.32
CA HIS A 262 3.17 -11.72 6.41
C HIS A 262 2.57 -10.70 7.42
N PRO A 263 1.29 -10.83 7.82
CA PRO A 263 0.36 -11.95 7.66
C PRO A 263 -0.42 -11.96 6.33
N CYS A 264 -0.12 -11.03 5.43
CA CYS A 264 -0.64 -11.01 4.07
C CYS A 264 0.08 -12.05 3.19
N GLU A 265 -0.40 -12.27 1.97
CA GLU A 265 0.15 -13.30 1.06
C GLU A 265 1.22 -12.74 0.12
N MET A 266 2.02 -13.67 -0.40
CA MET A 266 2.90 -13.47 -1.55
C MET A 266 2.58 -14.53 -2.60
N PRO A 267 1.85 -14.18 -3.67
CA PRO A 267 1.38 -15.14 -4.67
C PRO A 267 2.52 -15.98 -5.25
N GLY A 268 2.33 -17.30 -5.31
CA GLY A 268 3.36 -18.24 -5.75
C GLY A 268 4.45 -18.53 -4.72
N MET A 269 4.40 -17.95 -3.53
CA MET A 269 5.36 -18.20 -2.45
C MET A 269 4.70 -18.66 -1.15
N TYR A 270 3.75 -17.91 -0.60
CA TYR A 270 3.02 -18.26 0.62
C TYR A 270 1.65 -17.59 0.67
N TYR A 271 0.70 -18.29 1.26
CA TYR A 271 -0.67 -17.82 1.47
C TYR A 271 -0.75 -16.90 2.68
N TYR A 272 -1.81 -16.10 2.79
CA TYR A 272 -2.01 -15.25 3.97
C TYR A 272 -2.31 -16.06 5.24
N ASP A 273 -1.88 -15.55 6.39
CA ASP A 273 -2.10 -16.15 7.69
C ASP A 273 -3.48 -15.73 8.25
N GLU A 274 -4.49 -16.52 7.90
CA GLU A 274 -5.88 -16.29 8.28
C GLU A 274 -6.08 -16.26 9.80
N ASP A 275 -5.38 -17.13 10.52
CA ASP A 275 -5.50 -17.22 11.98
C ASP A 275 -4.91 -15.96 12.65
N HIS A 276 -3.79 -15.47 12.15
CA HIS A 276 -3.16 -14.24 12.64
C HIS A 276 -4.01 -13.00 12.35
N ILE A 277 -4.57 -12.89 11.13
CA ILE A 277 -5.49 -11.81 10.77
C ILE A 277 -6.74 -11.85 11.65
N ALA A 278 -7.26 -13.04 11.93
CA ALA A 278 -8.39 -13.21 12.83
C ALA A 278 -8.08 -12.78 14.28
N GLU A 279 -6.88 -13.09 14.77
CA GLU A 279 -6.41 -12.61 16.08
C GLU A 279 -6.41 -11.09 16.12
N TRP A 280 -5.80 -10.43 15.12
CA TRP A 280 -5.82 -8.98 15.00
C TRP A 280 -7.22 -8.39 15.02
N LEU A 281 -8.11 -8.88 14.15
CA LEU A 281 -9.49 -8.36 14.06
C LEU A 281 -10.27 -8.55 15.37
N ASN A 282 -9.99 -9.60 16.11
CA ASN A 282 -10.62 -9.83 17.40
C ASN A 282 -10.08 -8.89 18.47
N LEU A 283 -8.76 -8.73 18.54
CA LEU A 283 -8.10 -7.81 19.49
C LEU A 283 -8.40 -6.34 19.18
N SER A 284 -8.46 -5.97 17.90
CA SER A 284 -8.69 -4.58 17.48
C SER A 284 -10.09 -4.02 17.83
N ARG A 285 -10.99 -4.86 18.39
CA ARG A 285 -12.30 -4.42 18.90
C ARG A 285 -12.19 -3.38 20.00
N THR A 286 -11.13 -3.43 20.79
CA THR A 286 -10.89 -2.50 21.91
C THR A 286 -9.55 -1.79 21.75
N ALA A 287 -9.37 -0.67 22.42
CA ALA A 287 -8.10 0.05 22.43
C ALA A 287 -7.01 -0.75 23.15
N GLU A 288 -7.36 -1.39 24.25
CA GLU A 288 -6.47 -2.24 25.05
C GLU A 288 -6.02 -3.46 24.22
N GLY A 289 -6.91 -4.03 23.42
CA GLY A 289 -6.56 -5.14 22.53
C GLY A 289 -5.58 -4.72 21.44
N VAL A 290 -5.75 -3.52 20.86
CA VAL A 290 -4.79 -2.93 19.91
C VAL A 290 -3.43 -2.75 20.60
N GLU A 291 -3.41 -2.13 21.78
CA GLU A 291 -2.17 -1.91 22.54
C GLU A 291 -1.48 -3.24 22.85
N GLY A 292 -2.23 -4.24 23.30
CA GLY A 292 -1.69 -5.58 23.60
C GLY A 292 -1.09 -6.25 22.37
N TYR A 293 -1.75 -6.16 21.20
CA TYR A 293 -1.23 -6.68 19.93
C TYR A 293 0.07 -5.95 19.53
N LEU A 294 0.06 -4.62 19.57
CA LEU A 294 1.24 -3.83 19.21
C LEU A 294 2.40 -4.08 20.16
N GLN A 295 2.13 -4.20 21.46
CA GLN A 295 3.16 -4.52 22.44
C GLN A 295 3.79 -5.89 22.18
N LYS A 296 2.99 -6.90 21.83
CA LYS A 296 3.48 -8.26 21.54
C LYS A 296 4.25 -8.34 20.24
N TYR A 297 3.68 -7.83 19.15
CA TYR A 297 4.15 -8.12 17.79
C TYR A 297 4.99 -7.00 17.15
N VAL A 298 4.98 -5.79 17.73
CA VAL A 298 5.71 -4.64 17.16
C VAL A 298 6.75 -4.11 18.14
N PHE A 299 6.34 -3.75 19.36
CA PHE A 299 7.27 -3.12 20.33
C PHE A 299 8.06 -4.14 21.14
N GLY A 300 7.56 -5.37 21.30
CA GLY A 300 8.22 -6.45 22.04
C GLY A 300 9.24 -7.25 21.23
N VAL A 301 9.47 -6.85 19.97
CA VAL A 301 10.44 -7.50 19.06
C VAL A 301 11.39 -6.46 18.47
N GLU A 302 12.63 -6.85 18.18
CA GLU A 302 13.62 -5.92 17.65
C GLU A 302 13.54 -5.78 16.13
N CYS A 303 13.23 -6.86 15.42
CA CYS A 303 13.18 -6.92 13.96
C CYS A 303 11.97 -7.71 13.45
N PHE A 304 11.82 -7.80 12.14
CA PHE A 304 10.72 -8.52 11.52
C PHE A 304 10.88 -10.04 11.63
N GLU A 305 12.11 -10.53 11.67
CA GLU A 305 12.43 -11.93 11.87
C GLU A 305 11.94 -12.42 13.25
N ASP A 306 12.15 -11.64 14.31
CA ASP A 306 11.65 -11.96 15.66
C ASP A 306 10.11 -12.01 15.69
N TYR A 307 9.46 -11.11 14.92
CA TYR A 307 8.00 -11.17 14.75
C TYR A 307 7.57 -12.49 14.08
N LEU A 308 8.26 -12.93 13.02
CA LEU A 308 7.97 -14.20 12.35
C LEU A 308 8.13 -15.39 13.30
N GLU A 309 9.14 -15.38 14.18
CA GLU A 309 9.33 -16.41 15.21
C GLU A 309 8.14 -16.46 16.19
N LEU A 310 7.64 -15.30 16.63
CA LEU A 310 6.42 -15.23 17.45
C LEU A 310 5.17 -15.77 16.75
N CYS A 311 5.12 -15.66 15.42
CA CYS A 311 4.04 -16.19 14.59
C CYS A 311 4.16 -17.70 14.31
N GLY A 312 5.13 -18.39 14.93
CA GLY A 312 5.35 -19.83 14.78
C GLY A 312 6.53 -20.21 13.89
N GLY A 313 7.35 -19.23 13.50
CA GLY A 313 8.63 -19.40 12.81
C GLY A 313 8.55 -20.23 11.54
N ILE A 314 9.61 -20.92 11.21
CA ILE A 314 9.72 -21.71 9.98
C ILE A 314 8.61 -22.76 9.81
N LYS A 315 8.06 -23.26 10.92
CA LYS A 315 6.96 -24.25 10.86
C LYS A 315 5.70 -23.64 10.29
N GLN A 316 5.33 -22.44 10.75
CA GLN A 316 4.17 -21.69 10.24
C GLN A 316 4.41 -21.24 8.79
N MET A 317 5.58 -20.70 8.50
CA MET A 317 5.93 -20.25 7.14
C MET A 317 5.85 -21.42 6.14
N ASN A 318 6.34 -22.61 6.50
CA ASN A 318 6.22 -23.80 5.65
C ASN A 318 4.76 -24.26 5.50
N TYR A 319 3.93 -24.09 6.52
CA TYR A 319 2.49 -24.35 6.41
C TYR A 319 1.85 -23.40 5.38
N LEU A 320 2.11 -22.09 5.47
CA LEU A 320 1.59 -21.09 4.53
C LEU A 320 2.06 -21.32 3.09
N LYS A 321 3.30 -21.75 2.89
CA LYS A 321 3.81 -22.20 1.57
C LYS A 321 3.00 -23.35 0.99
N ARG A 322 2.74 -24.39 1.79
CA ARG A 322 1.93 -25.53 1.34
C ARG A 322 0.48 -25.12 1.04
N ARG A 323 -0.04 -24.15 1.79
CA ARG A 323 -1.37 -23.57 1.55
C ARG A 323 -1.46 -22.90 0.20
N GLU A 324 -0.48 -22.08 -0.17
CA GLU A 324 -0.42 -21.38 -1.45
C GLU A 324 -0.53 -22.36 -2.64
N PHE A 325 0.12 -23.51 -2.53
CA PHE A 325 0.08 -24.54 -3.58
C PHE A 325 -1.04 -25.57 -3.41
N LEU A 326 -2.07 -25.28 -2.61
CA LEU A 326 -3.21 -26.16 -2.33
C LEU A 326 -2.82 -27.56 -1.81
N ARG A 327 -1.67 -27.69 -1.20
CA ARG A 327 -1.18 -28.95 -0.59
C ARG A 327 -1.70 -29.17 0.82
N GLU A 328 -2.35 -28.16 1.39
CA GLU A 328 -3.03 -28.23 2.68
C GLU A 328 -4.49 -27.77 2.51
N PRO A 329 -5.47 -28.46 3.10
CA PRO A 329 -6.85 -28.02 3.07
C PRO A 329 -7.01 -26.69 3.85
N MET A 330 -7.91 -25.84 3.39
CA MET A 330 -8.29 -24.66 4.14
C MET A 330 -8.97 -25.08 5.45
N ARG A 331 -8.44 -24.66 6.59
CA ARG A 331 -9.18 -24.73 7.84
C ARG A 331 -10.37 -23.81 7.68
N ALA A 332 -11.59 -24.35 7.76
CA ALA A 332 -12.78 -23.54 7.62
C ALA A 332 -13.01 -22.75 8.93
N PRO A 333 -12.55 -21.49 9.03
CA PRO A 333 -12.59 -20.75 10.29
C PRO A 333 -14.01 -20.40 10.73
N TRP A 334 -14.97 -20.52 9.80
CA TRP A 334 -16.40 -20.28 10.05
C TRP A 334 -17.17 -21.55 10.47
N ARG A 335 -16.62 -22.75 10.33
CA ARG A 335 -17.22 -23.92 10.94
C ARG A 335 -16.86 -23.91 12.42
N LYS A 336 -17.75 -23.32 13.27
CA LYS A 336 -17.76 -23.67 14.68
C LYS A 336 -17.80 -25.18 14.74
N GLN A 337 -16.81 -25.79 15.37
CA GLN A 337 -16.92 -27.20 15.75
C GLN A 337 -18.22 -27.34 16.54
N ALA A 338 -19.16 -28.05 15.97
CA ALA A 338 -20.40 -28.38 16.60
C ALA A 338 -20.13 -29.31 17.80
#